data_488ad6257bbc5c0fb3e422b59be58408
#
_entry.id   488ad6257bbc5c0fb3e422b59be58408
#
_cell.length_a   1.000
_cell.length_b   1.000
_cell.length_c   1.000
_cell.angle_alpha   90.00
_cell.angle_beta   90.00
_cell.angle_gamma   90.00
#
_symmetry.space_group_name_H-M   'P 1'
#
loop_
_entity.id
_entity.type
_entity.pdbx_description
1 polymer ?
#
loop_
_entity_poly.entity_id
_entity_poly.type
_entity_poly.pdbx_seq_one_letter_code
_entity_poly.pdbx_strand_id
1 'polypeptide(L)'
;DALVCGAAVLVLGSCEKTGADEYNRVLDTNFTGAARMVGLALPYMRAQGSGRIVLFSSINGLLGIPFQSAYTASKHALEGYAECLAMETAPCGVEVCLVEPGDHRGGSQRTRLNAREENGTSPYHERFDAAVAVIHSDEANGLSPDRLGEKLVQNVERRHMRFRLRVAKPDQHLAVWLHALLPPWLNGRILGAYYEGKGKSAVERD
;
A
#
# COMPACT_ATOMS: atom_id res chain seq x y z
N ASP A 1 15.89 16.70 -10.77
CA ASP A 1 16.12 15.28 -10.48
C ASP A 1 14.97 14.70 -9.65
N ALA A 2 14.72 13.39 -9.79
CA ALA A 2 13.66 12.70 -9.07
C ALA A 2 14.18 11.39 -8.44
N LEU A 3 13.78 11.13 -7.19
CA LEU A 3 13.94 9.85 -6.51
C LEU A 3 12.59 9.13 -6.46
N VAL A 4 12.53 7.89 -6.94
CA VAL A 4 11.32 7.07 -6.91
C VAL A 4 11.57 5.82 -6.05
N CYS A 5 10.89 5.72 -4.91
CA CYS A 5 10.98 4.59 -4.00
C CYS A 5 9.77 3.66 -4.18
N GLY A 6 9.93 2.61 -4.97
CA GLY A 6 8.87 1.66 -5.32
C GLY A 6 9.11 0.22 -4.84
N ALA A 7 10.24 -0.07 -4.18
CA ALA A 7 10.50 -1.39 -3.63
C ALA A 7 9.48 -1.76 -2.55
N ALA A 8 8.90 -2.95 -2.63
CA ALA A 8 7.97 -3.44 -1.63
C ALA A 8 7.93 -4.97 -1.58
N VAL A 9 7.67 -5.49 -0.37
CA VAL A 9 7.33 -6.88 -0.12
C VAL A 9 6.00 -6.94 0.63
N LEU A 10 5.28 -8.05 0.46
CA LEU A 10 4.00 -8.28 1.11
C LEU A 10 3.99 -9.68 1.70
N VAL A 11 3.62 -9.78 2.98
CA VAL A 11 3.35 -11.03 3.70
C VAL A 11 1.86 -11.08 4.00
N LEU A 12 1.20 -12.16 3.63
CA LEU A 12 -0.18 -12.48 3.96
C LEU A 12 -0.21 -13.41 5.16
N GLY A 13 -1.04 -13.10 6.13
CA GLY A 13 -1.26 -13.93 7.33
C GLY A 13 -2.15 -13.21 8.34
N SER A 14 -2.74 -13.99 9.23
CA SER A 14 -3.42 -13.41 10.38
C SER A 14 -2.43 -12.68 11.28
N CYS A 15 -2.90 -11.69 12.04
CA CYS A 15 -2.03 -10.95 12.97
C CYS A 15 -1.38 -11.87 14.01
N GLU A 16 -2.06 -12.96 14.41
CA GLU A 16 -1.54 -13.94 15.36
C GLU A 16 -0.41 -14.80 14.76
N LYS A 17 -0.54 -15.17 13.48
CA LYS A 17 0.39 -16.11 12.81
C LYS A 17 1.50 -15.41 12.01
N THR A 18 1.47 -14.09 11.92
CA THR A 18 2.55 -13.31 11.32
C THR A 18 3.61 -13.01 12.36
N GLY A 19 4.80 -13.54 12.20
CA GLY A 19 5.91 -13.41 13.14
C GLY A 19 6.53 -12.00 13.17
N ALA A 20 7.16 -11.64 14.29
CA ALA A 20 7.81 -10.33 14.45
C ALA A 20 8.92 -10.09 13.40
N ASP A 21 9.64 -11.13 13.01
CA ASP A 21 10.66 -11.06 11.97
C ASP A 21 10.06 -10.80 10.57
N GLU A 22 8.85 -11.31 10.31
CA GLU A 22 8.11 -11.02 9.07
C GLU A 22 7.62 -9.56 9.04
N TYR A 23 7.10 -9.05 10.17
CA TYR A 23 6.80 -7.62 10.32
C TYR A 23 8.06 -6.76 10.08
N ASN A 24 9.18 -7.10 10.72
CA ASN A 24 10.44 -6.37 10.56
C ASN A 24 10.92 -6.38 9.11
N ARG A 25 10.86 -7.52 8.43
CA ARG A 25 11.22 -7.64 7.01
C ARG A 25 10.38 -6.73 6.11
N VAL A 26 9.06 -6.71 6.34
CA VAL A 26 8.14 -5.86 5.55
C VAL A 26 8.41 -4.38 5.83
N LEU A 27 8.55 -4.00 7.10
CA LEU A 27 8.87 -2.63 7.50
C LEU A 27 10.23 -2.17 6.99
N ASP A 28 11.26 -3.01 7.11
CA ASP A 28 12.61 -2.65 6.66
C ASP A 28 12.66 -2.42 5.15
N THR A 29 11.97 -3.24 4.36
CA THR A 29 11.92 -3.07 2.91
C THR A 29 11.04 -1.89 2.51
N ASN A 30 9.78 -1.86 2.97
CA ASN A 30 8.77 -0.95 2.43
C ASN A 30 8.91 0.47 2.98
N PHE A 31 9.35 0.63 4.22
CA PHE A 31 9.43 1.91 4.91
C PHE A 31 10.88 2.33 5.16
N THR A 32 11.64 1.57 5.95
CA THR A 32 13.00 1.97 6.36
C THR A 32 13.92 2.10 5.15
N GLY A 33 13.80 1.20 4.16
CA GLY A 33 14.53 1.26 2.90
C GLY A 33 14.26 2.55 2.13
N ALA A 34 12.98 2.94 2.01
CA ALA A 34 12.62 4.22 1.38
C ALA A 34 13.18 5.43 2.16
N ALA A 35 13.05 5.43 3.49
CA ALA A 35 13.58 6.50 4.34
C ALA A 35 15.11 6.62 4.23
N ARG A 36 15.85 5.50 4.16
CA ARG A 36 17.31 5.49 3.91
C ARG A 36 17.65 6.15 2.57
N MET A 37 16.94 5.78 1.50
CA MET A 37 17.16 6.37 0.16
C MET A 37 16.89 7.87 0.15
N VAL A 38 15.81 8.31 0.80
CA VAL A 38 15.49 9.73 0.96
C VAL A 38 16.62 10.45 1.73
N GLY A 39 17.06 9.88 2.85
CA GLY A 39 18.14 10.47 3.66
C GLY A 39 19.46 10.64 2.90
N LEU A 40 19.76 9.72 1.95
CA LEU A 40 20.93 9.83 1.08
C LEU A 40 20.76 10.86 -0.05
N ALA A 41 19.56 10.99 -0.63
CA ALA A 41 19.32 11.90 -1.75
C ALA A 41 19.06 13.35 -1.30
N LEU A 42 18.41 13.53 -0.17
CA LEU A 42 17.92 14.81 0.31
C LEU A 42 19.01 15.90 0.47
N PRO A 43 20.23 15.61 0.98
CA PRO A 43 21.29 16.62 1.06
C PRO A 43 21.65 17.23 -0.30
N TYR A 44 21.67 16.43 -1.35
CA TYR A 44 21.96 16.87 -2.71
C TYR A 44 20.81 17.72 -3.27
N MET A 45 19.56 17.26 -3.12
CA MET A 45 18.39 18.01 -3.57
C MET A 45 18.27 19.37 -2.85
N ARG A 46 18.55 19.39 -1.55
CA ARG A 46 18.57 20.63 -0.77
C ARG A 46 19.67 21.58 -1.24
N ALA A 47 20.87 21.09 -1.50
CA ALA A 47 21.97 21.91 -2.01
C ALA A 47 21.67 22.47 -3.40
N GLN A 48 20.94 21.71 -4.23
CA GLN A 48 20.48 22.13 -5.56
C GLN A 48 19.29 23.12 -5.49
N GLY A 49 18.59 23.21 -4.36
CA GLY A 49 17.38 24.02 -4.20
C GLY A 49 16.17 23.48 -4.96
N SER A 50 16.21 22.22 -5.39
CA SER A 50 15.12 21.57 -6.10
C SER A 50 15.26 20.05 -6.06
N GLY A 51 14.13 19.35 -6.08
CA GLY A 51 14.09 17.88 -6.15
C GLY A 51 12.67 17.36 -6.09
N ARG A 52 12.49 16.11 -6.50
CA ARG A 52 11.21 15.42 -6.46
C ARG A 52 11.36 14.04 -5.84
N ILE A 53 10.60 13.77 -4.81
CA ILE A 53 10.60 12.49 -4.10
C ILE A 53 9.24 11.83 -4.27
N VAL A 54 9.24 10.62 -4.80
CA VAL A 54 8.03 9.81 -5.02
C VAL A 54 8.11 8.57 -4.14
N LEU A 55 7.14 8.41 -3.24
CA LEU A 55 7.01 7.27 -2.34
C LEU A 55 5.78 6.44 -2.71
N PHE A 56 5.98 5.14 -2.95
CA PHE A 56 4.88 4.24 -3.28
C PHE A 56 4.22 3.70 -2.00
N SER A 57 3.12 4.35 -1.60
CA SER A 57 2.19 3.87 -0.61
C SER A 57 1.21 2.84 -1.22
N SER A 58 -0.02 2.84 -0.82
CA SER A 58 -1.15 2.03 -1.29
C SER A 58 -2.44 2.59 -0.70
N ILE A 59 -3.61 2.15 -1.18
CA ILE A 59 -4.86 2.32 -0.43
C ILE A 59 -4.79 1.65 0.96
N ASN A 60 -3.95 0.61 1.13
CA ASN A 60 -3.63 0.00 2.43
C ASN A 60 -2.89 0.94 3.40
N GLY A 61 -2.33 2.03 2.92
CA GLY A 61 -1.80 3.09 3.78
C GLY A 61 -2.88 3.97 4.40
N LEU A 62 -4.12 3.83 3.96
CA LEU A 62 -5.26 4.64 4.36
C LEU A 62 -6.36 3.83 5.06
N LEU A 63 -6.39 2.51 4.86
CA LEU A 63 -7.35 1.60 5.47
C LEU A 63 -6.73 0.23 5.74
N GLY A 64 -7.22 -0.47 6.77
CA GLY A 64 -6.78 -1.82 7.12
C GLY A 64 -7.47 -2.87 6.26
N ILE A 65 -6.70 -3.79 5.68
CA ILE A 65 -7.21 -4.96 4.96
C ILE A 65 -6.88 -6.21 5.78
N PRO A 66 -7.84 -7.11 6.05
CA PRO A 66 -7.58 -8.32 6.82
C PRO A 66 -6.51 -9.19 6.14
N PHE A 67 -5.73 -9.86 6.95
CA PHE A 67 -4.60 -10.73 6.55
C PHE A 67 -3.45 -10.03 5.80
N GLN A 68 -3.40 -8.70 5.85
CA GLN A 68 -2.33 -7.87 5.30
C GLN A 68 -1.72 -6.92 6.35
N SER A 69 -1.73 -7.28 7.62
CA SER A 69 -1.39 -6.38 8.73
C SER A 69 0.02 -5.79 8.62
N ALA A 70 1.04 -6.61 8.32
CA ALA A 70 2.41 -6.14 8.17
C ALA A 70 2.56 -5.14 7.01
N TYR A 71 1.94 -5.45 5.86
CA TYR A 71 1.93 -4.56 4.70
C TYR A 71 1.19 -3.26 5.00
N THR A 72 -0.01 -3.35 5.55
CA THR A 72 -0.84 -2.20 5.97
C THR A 72 -0.05 -1.29 6.92
N ALA A 73 0.58 -1.84 7.96
CA ALA A 73 1.41 -1.07 8.89
C ALA A 73 2.55 -0.34 8.19
N SER A 74 3.25 -1.01 7.26
CA SER A 74 4.35 -0.41 6.49
C SER A 74 3.90 0.75 5.60
N LYS A 75 2.70 0.64 5.01
CA LYS A 75 2.16 1.70 4.16
C LYS A 75 1.61 2.88 4.96
N HIS A 76 1.02 2.65 6.14
CA HIS A 76 0.67 3.72 7.09
C HIS A 76 1.92 4.46 7.58
N ALA A 77 3.03 3.74 7.82
CA ALA A 77 4.30 4.38 8.19
C ALA A 77 4.81 5.32 7.09
N LEU A 78 4.69 4.92 5.81
CA LEU A 78 5.04 5.79 4.67
C LEU A 78 4.14 7.03 4.57
N GLU A 79 2.84 6.90 4.87
CA GLU A 79 1.91 8.04 4.84
C GLU A 79 2.35 9.13 5.83
N GLY A 80 2.52 8.75 7.11
CA GLY A 80 2.96 9.70 8.13
C GLY A 80 4.35 10.26 7.88
N TYR A 81 5.29 9.43 7.43
CA TYR A 81 6.63 9.87 7.06
C TYR A 81 6.63 10.92 5.94
N ALA A 82 5.86 10.68 4.89
CA ALA A 82 5.80 11.58 3.75
C ALA A 82 5.16 12.93 4.10
N GLU A 83 4.18 12.96 5.00
CA GLU A 83 3.60 14.21 5.50
C GLU A 83 4.64 15.05 6.24
N CYS A 84 5.43 14.45 7.14
CA CYS A 84 6.54 15.13 7.81
C CYS A 84 7.58 15.61 6.79
N LEU A 85 8.02 14.72 5.92
CA LEU A 85 9.03 15.03 4.90
C LEU A 85 8.60 16.21 4.01
N ALA A 86 7.35 16.23 3.56
CA ALA A 86 6.85 17.31 2.70
C ALA A 86 6.90 18.68 3.40
N MET A 87 6.52 18.73 4.68
CA MET A 87 6.60 19.98 5.48
C MET A 87 8.03 20.42 5.70
N GLU A 88 8.93 19.50 6.00
CA GLU A 88 10.34 19.80 6.28
C GLU A 88 11.12 20.24 5.03
N THR A 89 10.75 19.71 3.85
CA THR A 89 11.51 19.93 2.61
C THR A 89 10.96 21.06 1.74
N ALA A 90 9.74 21.50 1.96
CA ALA A 90 9.11 22.58 1.20
C ALA A 90 9.97 23.87 1.16
N PRO A 91 10.60 24.33 2.25
CA PRO A 91 11.48 25.52 2.22
C PRO A 91 12.75 25.33 1.37
N CYS A 92 13.13 24.08 1.08
CA CYS A 92 14.30 23.73 0.28
C CYS A 92 13.98 23.51 -1.20
N GLY A 93 12.74 23.75 -1.65
CA GLY A 93 12.33 23.53 -3.02
C GLY A 93 12.21 22.05 -3.42
N VAL A 94 12.14 21.11 -2.45
CA VAL A 94 11.96 19.68 -2.70
C VAL A 94 10.50 19.31 -2.53
N GLU A 95 9.90 18.76 -3.57
CA GLU A 95 8.50 18.33 -3.59
C GLU A 95 8.39 16.82 -3.31
N VAL A 96 7.37 16.42 -2.57
CA VAL A 96 7.09 15.03 -2.19
C VAL A 96 5.76 14.60 -2.79
N CYS A 97 5.70 13.37 -3.30
CA CYS A 97 4.47 12.73 -3.76
C CYS A 97 4.31 11.34 -3.15
N LEU A 98 3.15 11.10 -2.55
CA LEU A 98 2.64 9.78 -2.21
C LEU A 98 1.83 9.24 -3.36
N VAL A 99 2.24 8.10 -3.90
CA VAL A 99 1.45 7.34 -4.85
C VAL A 99 0.63 6.32 -4.07
N GLU A 100 -0.69 6.36 -4.21
CA GLU A 100 -1.65 5.50 -3.52
C GLU A 100 -2.36 4.59 -4.54
N PRO A 101 -1.72 3.50 -5.01
CA PRO A 101 -2.36 2.57 -5.92
C PRO A 101 -3.47 1.78 -5.21
N GLY A 102 -4.58 1.55 -5.92
CA GLY A 102 -5.49 0.44 -5.63
C GLY A 102 -4.99 -0.86 -6.26
N ASP A 103 -5.90 -1.79 -6.57
CA ASP A 103 -5.54 -3.04 -7.22
C ASP A 103 -5.13 -2.81 -8.66
N HIS A 104 -3.96 -3.35 -9.01
CA HIS A 104 -3.41 -3.32 -10.35
C HIS A 104 -3.08 -4.74 -10.81
N ARG A 105 -3.33 -5.02 -12.08
CA ARG A 105 -2.87 -6.26 -12.72
C ARG A 105 -1.36 -6.24 -12.78
N GLY A 106 -0.73 -7.36 -12.42
CA GLY A 106 0.74 -7.46 -12.50
C GLY A 106 1.30 -8.46 -11.51
N GLY A 107 2.59 -8.66 -11.52
CA GLY A 107 3.30 -9.76 -10.89
C GLY A 107 3.37 -9.77 -9.35
N SER A 108 2.63 -8.94 -8.62
CA SER A 108 2.65 -8.91 -7.14
C SER A 108 2.36 -10.29 -6.52
N GLN A 109 1.48 -11.08 -7.15
CA GLN A 109 1.17 -12.45 -6.72
C GLN A 109 2.40 -13.37 -6.71
N ARG A 110 3.40 -13.15 -7.59
CA ARG A 110 4.61 -13.97 -7.69
C ARG A 110 5.64 -13.66 -6.60
N THR A 111 5.60 -12.48 -6.01
CA THR A 111 6.54 -12.01 -4.99
C THR A 111 5.93 -11.97 -3.59
N ARG A 112 4.64 -12.28 -3.49
CA ARG A 112 3.91 -12.33 -2.24
C ARG A 112 4.30 -13.58 -1.46
N LEU A 113 4.43 -13.42 -0.15
CA LEU A 113 4.73 -14.50 0.78
C LEU A 113 3.53 -14.72 1.70
N ASN A 114 3.31 -15.95 2.10
CA ASN A 114 2.43 -16.24 3.23
C ASN A 114 3.26 -16.27 4.51
N ALA A 115 2.67 -15.87 5.63
CA ALA A 115 3.28 -16.01 6.94
C ALA A 115 3.55 -17.50 7.20
N ARG A 116 4.70 -17.81 7.78
CA ARG A 116 5.17 -19.20 7.94
C ARG A 116 4.25 -20.05 8.83
N GLU A 117 3.61 -19.42 9.81
CA GLU A 117 2.69 -20.10 10.72
C GLU A 117 1.24 -20.07 10.25
N GLU A 118 0.92 -19.41 9.13
CA GLU A 118 -0.41 -19.44 8.54
C GLU A 118 -0.52 -20.67 7.64
N ASN A 119 -1.02 -21.75 8.19
CA ASN A 119 -1.14 -23.06 7.55
C ASN A 119 -2.49 -23.70 7.87
N GLY A 120 -2.76 -24.89 7.32
CA GLY A 120 -4.05 -25.59 7.45
C GLY A 120 -4.49 -25.93 8.88
N THR A 121 -3.63 -25.73 9.88
CA THR A 121 -3.96 -25.92 11.31
C THR A 121 -4.29 -24.60 12.01
N SER A 122 -4.13 -23.47 11.33
CA SER A 122 -4.47 -22.15 11.87
C SER A 122 -5.98 -22.05 12.15
N PRO A 123 -6.41 -21.47 13.27
CA PRO A 123 -7.82 -21.21 13.54
C PRO A 123 -8.41 -20.15 12.58
N TYR A 124 -7.58 -19.51 11.79
CA TYR A 124 -7.95 -18.50 10.79
C TYR A 124 -7.97 -19.02 9.36
N HIS A 125 -7.62 -20.31 9.13
CA HIS A 125 -7.33 -20.87 7.80
C HIS A 125 -8.45 -20.62 6.79
N GLU A 126 -9.70 -21.01 7.11
CA GLU A 126 -10.83 -20.80 6.20
C GLU A 126 -11.06 -19.33 5.84
N ARG A 127 -10.96 -18.45 6.83
CA ARG A 127 -11.12 -17.00 6.62
C ARG A 127 -9.94 -16.40 5.86
N PHE A 128 -8.75 -16.92 6.11
CA PHE A 128 -7.54 -16.54 5.38
C PHE A 128 -7.67 -16.89 3.90
N ASP A 129 -8.02 -18.13 3.58
CA ASP A 129 -8.19 -18.59 2.19
C ASP A 129 -9.28 -17.81 1.46
N ALA A 130 -10.39 -17.54 2.12
CA ALA A 130 -11.47 -16.72 1.57
C ALA A 130 -10.98 -15.30 1.25
N ALA A 131 -10.25 -14.66 2.16
CA ALA A 131 -9.71 -13.32 1.96
C ALA A 131 -8.63 -13.29 0.86
N VAL A 132 -7.75 -14.29 0.80
CA VAL A 132 -6.73 -14.42 -0.25
C VAL A 132 -7.37 -14.58 -1.62
N ALA A 133 -8.43 -15.38 -1.73
CA ALA A 133 -9.16 -15.53 -2.98
C ALA A 133 -9.78 -14.20 -3.46
N VAL A 134 -10.33 -13.39 -2.55
CA VAL A 134 -10.84 -12.05 -2.86
C VAL A 134 -9.70 -11.14 -3.34
N ILE A 135 -8.58 -11.09 -2.61
CA ILE A 135 -7.41 -10.28 -2.96
C ILE A 135 -6.90 -10.65 -4.35
N HIS A 136 -6.76 -11.94 -4.66
CA HIS A 136 -6.32 -12.41 -5.98
C HIS A 136 -7.31 -12.01 -7.09
N SER A 137 -8.61 -12.15 -6.84
CA SER A 137 -9.66 -11.74 -7.79
C SER A 137 -9.63 -10.24 -8.05
N ASP A 138 -9.51 -9.43 -7.00
CA ASP A 138 -9.51 -7.97 -7.12
C ASP A 138 -8.28 -7.46 -7.86
N GLU A 139 -7.10 -8.05 -7.65
CA GLU A 139 -5.87 -7.74 -8.40
C GLU A 139 -5.96 -8.20 -9.86
N ALA A 140 -6.48 -9.40 -10.12
CA ALA A 140 -6.67 -9.89 -11.49
C ALA A 140 -7.58 -8.96 -12.31
N ASN A 141 -8.57 -8.35 -11.65
CA ASN A 141 -9.49 -7.38 -12.23
C ASN A 141 -9.05 -5.91 -11.98
N GLY A 142 -7.82 -5.71 -11.56
CA GLY A 142 -7.24 -4.40 -11.26
C GLY A 142 -6.98 -3.54 -12.49
N LEU A 143 -6.54 -2.31 -12.27
CA LEU A 143 -6.16 -1.38 -13.34
C LEU A 143 -4.86 -1.84 -14.01
N SER A 144 -4.61 -1.37 -15.26
CA SER A 144 -3.32 -1.57 -15.91
C SER A 144 -2.21 -0.82 -15.18
N PRO A 145 -1.02 -1.44 -14.95
CA PRO A 145 0.16 -0.74 -14.46
C PRO A 145 0.58 0.46 -15.33
N ASP A 146 0.36 0.39 -16.64
CA ASP A 146 0.69 1.49 -17.56
C ASP A 146 -0.07 2.76 -17.19
N ARG A 147 -1.36 2.62 -16.81
CA ARG A 147 -2.16 3.76 -16.35
C ARG A 147 -1.58 4.43 -15.11
N LEU A 148 -1.02 3.64 -14.19
CA LEU A 148 -0.33 4.17 -13.02
C LEU A 148 0.94 4.90 -13.43
N GLY A 149 1.75 4.30 -14.31
CA GLY A 149 2.97 4.91 -14.86
C GLY A 149 2.69 6.24 -15.55
N GLU A 150 1.72 6.27 -16.47
CA GLU A 150 1.30 7.50 -17.17
C GLU A 150 0.88 8.61 -16.18
N LYS A 151 0.06 8.29 -15.19
CA LYS A 151 -0.37 9.26 -14.17
C LYS A 151 0.78 9.76 -13.31
N LEU A 152 1.73 8.89 -12.99
CA LEU A 152 2.92 9.26 -12.25
C LEU A 152 3.81 10.21 -13.05
N VAL A 153 4.11 9.88 -14.31
CA VAL A 153 4.89 10.76 -15.22
C VAL A 153 4.21 12.11 -15.33
N GLN A 154 2.91 12.14 -15.63
CA GLN A 154 2.14 13.39 -15.71
C GLN A 154 2.21 14.21 -14.41
N ASN A 155 2.27 13.57 -13.24
CA ASN A 155 2.40 14.27 -11.97
C ASN A 155 3.83 14.79 -11.74
N VAL A 156 4.83 13.99 -12.07
CA VAL A 156 6.24 14.34 -11.92
C VAL A 156 6.64 15.47 -12.89
N GLU A 157 6.03 15.58 -14.06
CA GLU A 157 6.30 16.65 -15.05
C GLU A 157 5.55 17.96 -14.77
N ARG A 158 4.63 17.99 -13.79
CA ARG A 158 3.92 19.25 -13.46
C ARG A 158 4.89 20.31 -12.93
N ARG A 159 4.54 21.58 -13.12
CA ARG A 159 5.26 22.67 -12.47
C ARG A 159 5.32 22.50 -10.94
N HIS A 160 4.19 22.11 -10.33
CA HIS A 160 4.08 21.73 -8.92
C HIS A 160 3.45 20.35 -8.84
N MET A 161 4.17 19.42 -8.25
CA MET A 161 3.74 18.04 -8.08
C MET A 161 2.60 17.94 -7.06
N ARG A 162 1.58 17.14 -7.34
CA ARG A 162 0.55 16.84 -6.34
C ARG A 162 1.14 15.96 -5.26
N PHE A 163 0.90 16.31 -4.00
CA PHE A 163 1.36 15.53 -2.86
C PHE A 163 0.76 14.11 -2.84
N ARG A 164 -0.55 13.96 -3.13
CA ARG A 164 -1.22 12.65 -3.20
C ARG A 164 -1.65 12.34 -4.63
N LEU A 165 -1.26 11.15 -5.11
CA LEU A 165 -1.63 10.61 -6.40
C LEU A 165 -2.29 9.25 -6.22
N ARG A 166 -3.62 9.24 -6.01
CA ARG A 166 -4.39 8.00 -5.93
C ARG A 166 -4.81 7.54 -7.31
N VAL A 167 -4.42 6.30 -7.65
CA VAL A 167 -4.80 5.62 -8.89
C VAL A 167 -5.45 4.30 -8.54
N ALA A 168 -6.76 4.30 -8.46
CA ALA A 168 -7.57 3.20 -7.98
C ALA A 168 -8.91 3.13 -8.73
N LYS A 169 -9.65 2.04 -8.58
CA LYS A 169 -11.00 1.91 -9.12
C LYS A 169 -11.99 2.81 -8.33
N PRO A 170 -13.16 3.17 -8.92
CA PRO A 170 -14.13 4.04 -8.25
C PRO A 170 -14.64 3.50 -6.89
N ASP A 171 -14.85 2.20 -6.79
CA ASP A 171 -15.25 1.51 -5.56
C ASP A 171 -14.17 1.61 -4.46
N GLN A 172 -12.90 1.54 -4.83
CA GLN A 172 -11.77 1.71 -3.92
C GLN A 172 -11.62 3.16 -3.45
N HIS A 173 -11.85 4.13 -4.33
CA HIS A 173 -11.95 5.54 -3.92
C HIS A 173 -13.07 5.75 -2.91
N LEU A 174 -14.24 5.14 -3.16
CA LEU A 174 -15.38 5.20 -2.24
C LEU A 174 -15.05 4.53 -0.90
N ALA A 175 -14.40 3.37 -0.92
CA ALA A 175 -14.00 2.65 0.31
C ALA A 175 -13.08 3.51 1.20
N VAL A 176 -12.06 4.16 0.61
CA VAL A 176 -11.17 5.07 1.35
C VAL A 176 -11.94 6.26 1.92
N TRP A 177 -12.86 6.85 1.14
CA TRP A 177 -13.65 7.98 1.59
C TRP A 177 -14.62 7.57 2.73
N LEU A 178 -15.30 6.45 2.60
CA LEU A 178 -16.14 5.91 3.66
C LEU A 178 -15.35 5.58 4.93
N HIS A 179 -14.17 4.99 4.78
CA HIS A 179 -13.29 4.69 5.92
C HIS A 179 -12.94 5.94 6.74
N ALA A 180 -12.74 7.07 6.06
CA ALA A 180 -12.43 8.34 6.74
C ALA A 180 -13.62 8.95 7.49
N LEU A 181 -14.87 8.64 7.08
CA LEU A 181 -16.09 9.25 7.63
C LEU A 181 -16.84 8.35 8.60
N LEU A 182 -16.82 7.04 8.40
CA LEU A 182 -17.60 6.10 9.19
C LEU A 182 -16.88 5.74 10.51
N PRO A 183 -17.64 5.44 11.56
CA PRO A 183 -17.05 4.95 12.80
C PRO A 183 -16.31 3.62 12.59
N PRO A 184 -15.20 3.37 13.34
CA PRO A 184 -14.34 2.18 13.13
C PRO A 184 -15.08 0.85 13.16
N TRP A 185 -16.07 0.69 14.03
CA TRP A 185 -16.87 -0.55 14.12
C TRP A 185 -17.65 -0.86 12.85
N LEU A 186 -18.15 0.17 12.17
CA LEU A 186 -18.94 0.01 10.93
C LEU A 186 -18.00 -0.30 9.76
N ASN A 187 -16.86 0.39 9.67
CA ASN A 187 -15.81 0.10 8.69
C ASN A 187 -15.33 -1.35 8.80
N GLY A 188 -15.05 -1.81 10.03
CA GLY A 188 -14.63 -3.19 10.27
C GLY A 188 -15.65 -4.22 9.81
N ARG A 189 -16.96 -3.95 10.03
CA ARG A 189 -18.03 -4.84 9.56
C ARG A 189 -18.15 -4.85 8.03
N ILE A 190 -18.06 -3.70 7.37
CA ILE A 190 -18.15 -3.61 5.90
C ILE A 190 -16.99 -4.33 5.26
N LEU A 191 -15.75 -4.03 5.68
CA LEU A 191 -14.56 -4.65 5.14
C LEU A 191 -14.49 -6.15 5.46
N GLY A 192 -14.82 -6.55 6.70
CA GLY A 192 -14.91 -7.96 7.07
C GLY A 192 -15.90 -8.73 6.20
N ALA A 193 -17.12 -8.21 6.04
CA ALA A 193 -18.13 -8.84 5.19
C ALA A 193 -17.72 -8.91 3.71
N TYR A 194 -16.99 -7.92 3.19
CA TYR A 194 -16.46 -7.94 1.83
C TYR A 194 -15.49 -9.09 1.60
N TYR A 195 -14.52 -9.27 2.49
CA TYR A 195 -13.49 -10.30 2.37
C TYR A 195 -14.01 -11.70 2.73
N GLU A 196 -14.92 -11.83 3.69
CA GLU A 196 -15.52 -13.10 4.09
C GLU A 196 -16.66 -13.53 3.15
N GLY A 197 -17.49 -12.58 2.68
CA GLY A 197 -18.69 -12.86 1.87
C GLY A 197 -18.38 -13.26 0.43
N LYS A 198 -17.44 -12.56 -0.23
CA LYS A 198 -17.03 -12.91 -1.60
C LYS A 198 -16.25 -14.22 -1.68
N GLY A 199 -15.50 -14.57 -0.63
CA GLY A 199 -14.76 -15.83 -0.57
C GLY A 199 -15.67 -17.05 -0.66
N LYS A 200 -16.82 -17.05 0.01
CA LYS A 200 -17.80 -18.12 -0.06
C LYS A 200 -18.37 -18.31 -1.47
N SER A 201 -18.60 -17.24 -2.21
CA SER A 201 -19.15 -17.33 -3.58
C SER A 201 -18.10 -17.74 -4.64
N ALA A 202 -16.80 -17.62 -4.35
CA ALA A 202 -15.74 -18.08 -5.25
C ALA A 202 -15.42 -19.57 -5.08
N VAL A 203 -15.46 -20.07 -3.85
CA VAL A 203 -15.23 -21.50 -3.54
C VAL A 203 -16.40 -22.40 -4.01
N GLU A 204 -17.63 -21.88 -4.09
CA GLU A 204 -18.81 -22.62 -4.59
C GLU A 204 -18.89 -22.71 -6.12
N ARG A 205 -17.95 -22.14 -6.88
CA ARG A 205 -17.95 -22.11 -8.35
C ARG A 205 -16.89 -22.99 -9.02
N ASP A 206 -16.04 -23.63 -8.27
CA ASP A 206 -15.06 -24.64 -8.69
C ASP A 206 -15.50 -26.05 -8.24
#